data_5c936ba72f11b19385fd9c62ff52b9c6
#
_entry.id   5c936ba72f11b19385fd9c62ff52b9c6
#
_cell.length_a   1.000
_cell.length_b   1.000
_cell.length_c   1.000
_cell.angle_alpha   90.00
_cell.angle_beta   90.00
_cell.angle_gamma   90.00
#
_symmetry.space_group_name_H-M   'P 1'
#
loop_
_entity.id
_entity.type
_entity.pdbx_description
1 polymer ?
#
loop_
_entity_poly.entity_id
_entity_poly.type
_entity_poly.pdbx_seq_one_letter_code
_entity_poly.pdbx_strand_id
1 'polypeptide(L)'
;GSKQHKLIYAPKGGMDDAEVPEVDRQRFVLSDPEILELADWACIIEKHYGKAMDIEWAKDGLTGKLYIVQARPETVHAVKNENVLESYVLEQQSAVLVRGDPVGSKIGRGKVNVLESAFEISEFRKGEVLVTDKTDPDWEPIMRIASAIVTDRGGRTCHAAIVSRELGIPCIIGTGNGTRVLKDDQPVTIDTSEGEGRVYDGELKFRIEKTNLESMPKTKTKIMMNVGVPEHVFNQGQIPCDGVGLARLEFIIASHVGVHPLALLDFESLKQRAAEDPKIAKLVDDIEEKTQGYDRKEDYYSDKLAWGIGKIAATFHPRDVIVRLSDFKTNEYAGLMGGWLY
;
A
#
# COMPACT_ATOMS: atom_id res chain seq x y z
N GLY A 1 2.05 -12.03 -0.91
CA GLY A 1 0.64 -12.22 -1.20
C GLY A 1 0.29 -13.70 -1.24
N SER A 2 -0.94 -14.07 -1.01
CA SER A 2 -1.37 -15.46 -1.11
C SER A 2 -1.52 -15.86 -2.58
N LYS A 3 -0.63 -16.73 -3.06
CA LYS A 3 -0.69 -17.28 -4.42
C LYS A 3 -1.67 -18.46 -4.41
N GLN A 4 -2.82 -18.32 -5.02
CA GLN A 4 -3.81 -19.40 -5.09
C GLN A 4 -3.55 -20.34 -6.29
N HIS A 5 -3.03 -19.79 -7.38
CA HIS A 5 -2.81 -20.51 -8.63
C HIS A 5 -1.37 -20.40 -9.11
N LYS A 6 -0.90 -21.39 -9.85
CA LYS A 6 0.39 -21.41 -10.55
C LYS A 6 0.22 -22.05 -11.94
N LEU A 7 0.99 -21.60 -12.90
CA LEU A 7 1.08 -22.24 -14.21
C LEU A 7 2.17 -23.31 -14.20
N ILE A 8 1.86 -24.49 -14.68
CA ILE A 8 2.79 -25.61 -14.82
C ILE A 8 2.82 -26.07 -16.28
N TYR A 9 3.92 -26.71 -16.69
CA TYR A 9 3.99 -27.27 -18.04
C TYR A 9 3.01 -28.44 -18.19
N ALA A 10 2.18 -28.38 -19.24
CA ALA A 10 1.28 -29.46 -19.58
C ALA A 10 2.03 -30.61 -20.27
N PRO A 11 1.69 -31.88 -20.00
CA PRO A 11 2.36 -33.04 -20.61
C PRO A 11 2.32 -33.08 -22.15
N LYS A 12 1.32 -32.42 -22.74
CA LYS A 12 1.09 -32.35 -24.21
C LYS A 12 1.60 -31.05 -24.83
N GLY A 13 2.35 -30.24 -24.08
CA GLY A 13 2.78 -28.88 -24.45
C GLY A 13 1.76 -27.81 -24.03
N GLY A 14 2.26 -26.58 -23.83
CA GLY A 14 1.49 -25.48 -23.25
C GLY A 14 1.58 -25.42 -21.73
N MET A 15 0.65 -24.70 -21.12
CA MET A 15 0.61 -24.46 -19.68
C MET A 15 -0.76 -24.87 -19.13
N ASP A 16 -0.77 -25.56 -18.00
CA ASP A 16 -1.96 -25.88 -17.21
C ASP A 16 -2.00 -25.00 -15.95
N ASP A 17 -3.19 -24.61 -15.55
CA ASP A 17 -3.42 -23.95 -14.28
C ASP A 17 -3.53 -25.00 -13.17
N ALA A 18 -2.76 -24.82 -12.10
CA ALA A 18 -2.77 -25.71 -10.94
C ALA A 18 -2.89 -24.92 -9.65
N GLU A 19 -3.63 -25.45 -8.68
CA GLU A 19 -3.67 -24.86 -7.34
C GLU A 19 -2.32 -24.95 -6.65
N VAL A 20 -1.96 -23.89 -5.95
CA VAL A 20 -0.79 -23.87 -5.06
C VAL A 20 -1.19 -24.52 -3.73
N PRO A 21 -0.44 -25.53 -3.25
CA PRO A 21 -0.66 -26.09 -1.93
C PRO A 21 -0.72 -25.00 -0.86
N GLU A 22 -1.62 -25.13 0.10
CA GLU A 22 -1.87 -24.10 1.10
C GLU A 22 -0.61 -23.67 1.85
N VAL A 23 0.23 -24.64 2.22
CA VAL A 23 1.52 -24.42 2.90
C VAL A 23 2.52 -23.58 2.09
N ASP A 24 2.37 -23.51 0.76
CA ASP A 24 3.27 -22.77 -0.13
C ASP A 24 2.70 -21.39 -0.54
N ARG A 25 1.42 -21.12 -0.27
CA ARG A 25 0.76 -19.89 -0.74
C ARG A 25 1.40 -18.62 -0.21
N GLN A 26 1.91 -18.64 1.03
CA GLN A 26 2.53 -17.48 1.67
C GLN A 26 4.07 -17.49 1.64
N ARG A 27 4.69 -18.56 1.15
CA ARG A 27 6.15 -18.64 1.04
C ARG A 27 6.67 -17.73 -0.06
N PHE A 28 7.86 -17.19 0.12
CA PHE A 28 8.58 -16.53 -0.98
C PHE A 28 8.87 -17.54 -2.10
N VAL A 29 8.75 -17.07 -3.34
CA VAL A 29 9.05 -17.89 -4.54
C VAL A 29 10.55 -18.08 -4.70
N LEU A 30 11.32 -17.09 -4.26
CA LEU A 30 12.78 -17.03 -4.35
C LEU A 30 13.41 -17.13 -2.97
N SER A 31 14.59 -17.72 -2.91
CA SER A 31 15.48 -17.67 -1.76
C SER A 31 16.20 -16.32 -1.66
N ASP A 32 16.74 -15.99 -0.49
CA ASP A 32 17.48 -14.75 -0.28
C ASP A 32 18.64 -14.57 -1.28
N PRO A 33 19.49 -15.59 -1.57
CA PRO A 33 20.52 -15.46 -2.60
C PRO A 33 19.96 -15.11 -3.99
N GLU A 34 18.83 -15.71 -4.38
CA GLU A 34 18.20 -15.44 -5.68
C GLU A 34 17.61 -14.03 -5.75
N ILE A 35 17.06 -13.53 -4.63
CA ILE A 35 16.59 -12.15 -4.54
C ILE A 35 17.74 -11.17 -4.71
N LEU A 36 18.88 -11.44 -4.06
CA LEU A 36 20.08 -10.59 -4.17
C LEU A 36 20.64 -10.62 -5.59
N GLU A 37 20.69 -11.79 -6.23
CA GLU A 37 21.14 -11.92 -7.61
C GLU A 37 20.26 -11.10 -8.58
N LEU A 38 18.94 -11.18 -8.45
CA LEU A 38 18.01 -10.35 -9.26
C LEU A 38 18.17 -8.86 -8.98
N ALA A 39 18.40 -8.47 -7.73
CA ALA A 39 18.63 -7.09 -7.36
C ALA A 39 19.92 -6.54 -7.98
N ASP A 40 20.99 -7.32 -7.98
CA ASP A 40 22.26 -6.97 -8.66
C ASP A 40 22.05 -6.80 -10.17
N TRP A 41 21.29 -7.71 -10.81
CA TRP A 41 20.98 -7.59 -12.22
C TRP A 41 20.13 -6.36 -12.51
N ALA A 42 19.16 -6.03 -11.66
CA ALA A 42 18.37 -4.80 -11.79
C ALA A 42 19.27 -3.55 -11.74
N CYS A 43 20.21 -3.49 -10.81
CA CYS A 43 21.19 -2.40 -10.72
C CYS A 43 22.10 -2.31 -11.97
N ILE A 44 22.55 -3.45 -12.50
CA ILE A 44 23.34 -3.50 -13.73
C ILE A 44 22.54 -2.96 -14.92
N ILE A 45 21.28 -3.39 -15.06
CA ILE A 45 20.37 -2.99 -16.13
C ILE A 45 20.10 -1.48 -16.03
N GLU A 46 19.73 -0.97 -14.86
CA GLU A 46 19.50 0.46 -14.63
C GLU A 46 20.73 1.30 -14.97
N LYS A 47 21.92 0.88 -14.53
CA LYS A 47 23.18 1.55 -14.85
C LYS A 47 23.46 1.55 -16.35
N HIS A 48 23.18 0.45 -17.05
CA HIS A 48 23.38 0.31 -18.48
C HIS A 48 22.51 1.27 -19.28
N TYR A 49 21.23 1.36 -18.93
CA TYR A 49 20.28 2.22 -19.64
C TYR A 49 20.23 3.66 -19.10
N GLY A 50 20.87 3.95 -17.95
CA GLY A 50 20.93 5.28 -17.33
C GLY A 50 19.59 5.79 -16.82
N LYS A 51 18.63 4.90 -16.56
CA LYS A 51 17.28 5.21 -16.07
C LYS A 51 16.64 3.98 -15.43
N ALA A 52 15.62 4.22 -14.58
CA ALA A 52 14.85 3.16 -13.96
C ALA A 52 14.19 2.26 -15.01
N MET A 53 14.29 0.96 -14.79
CA MET A 53 13.78 -0.06 -15.70
C MET A 53 12.83 -0.99 -14.98
N ASP A 54 11.71 -1.27 -15.62
CA ASP A 54 10.80 -2.37 -15.26
C ASP A 54 11.36 -3.65 -15.88
N ILE A 55 11.58 -4.69 -15.07
CA ILE A 55 12.16 -5.95 -15.51
C ILE A 55 11.22 -7.13 -15.26
N GLU A 56 11.12 -7.98 -16.24
CA GLU A 56 10.46 -9.28 -16.10
C GLU A 56 11.52 -10.39 -16.03
N TRP A 57 11.29 -11.35 -15.15
CA TRP A 57 12.22 -12.45 -14.92
C TRP A 57 11.47 -13.80 -14.86
N ALA A 58 12.19 -14.87 -15.09
CA ALA A 58 11.70 -16.22 -14.95
C ALA A 58 12.72 -17.11 -14.25
N LYS A 59 12.23 -18.10 -13.50
CA LYS A 59 13.05 -19.17 -12.93
C LYS A 59 12.72 -20.47 -13.67
N ASP A 60 13.72 -21.08 -14.28
CA ASP A 60 13.57 -22.34 -14.96
C ASP A 60 13.28 -23.46 -13.96
N GLY A 61 12.19 -24.18 -14.16
CA GLY A 61 11.72 -25.22 -13.25
C GLY A 61 12.58 -26.48 -13.22
N LEU A 62 13.40 -26.72 -14.25
CA LEU A 62 14.28 -27.89 -14.37
C LEU A 62 15.69 -27.60 -13.83
N THR A 63 16.25 -26.47 -14.19
CA THR A 63 17.63 -26.09 -13.83
C THR A 63 17.71 -25.22 -12.59
N GLY A 64 16.62 -24.62 -12.17
CA GLY A 64 16.56 -23.65 -11.07
C GLY A 64 17.21 -22.29 -11.38
N LYS A 65 17.67 -22.07 -12.63
CA LYS A 65 18.35 -20.83 -13.01
C LYS A 65 17.36 -19.67 -13.22
N LEU A 66 17.79 -18.47 -12.85
CA LEU A 66 17.09 -17.23 -13.12
C LEU A 66 17.46 -16.66 -14.49
N TYR A 67 16.52 -15.99 -15.12
CA TYR A 67 16.69 -15.32 -16.42
C TYR A 67 15.92 -14.01 -16.43
N ILE A 68 16.50 -12.95 -16.99
CA ILE A 68 15.77 -11.74 -17.36
C ILE A 68 15.13 -11.99 -18.72
N VAL A 69 13.80 -11.87 -18.81
CA VAL A 69 13.06 -12.12 -20.05
C VAL A 69 12.65 -10.83 -20.76
N GLN A 70 12.51 -9.73 -20.01
CA GLN A 70 12.24 -8.41 -20.57
C GLN A 70 12.84 -7.32 -19.67
N ALA A 71 13.27 -6.21 -20.29
CA ALA A 71 13.55 -4.96 -19.61
C ALA A 71 12.98 -3.80 -20.44
N ARG A 72 12.19 -2.94 -19.84
CA ARG A 72 11.59 -1.75 -20.47
C ARG A 72 11.72 -0.54 -19.56
N PRO A 73 11.83 0.68 -20.12
CA PRO A 73 11.85 1.88 -19.30
C PRO A 73 10.62 1.96 -18.40
N GLU A 74 10.83 2.18 -17.11
CA GLU A 74 9.76 2.51 -16.20
C GLU A 74 9.21 3.89 -16.57
N THR A 75 7.91 4.00 -16.88
CA THR A 75 7.30 5.22 -17.42
C THR A 75 6.39 5.93 -16.44
N VAL A 76 5.96 5.26 -15.37
CA VAL A 76 4.98 5.80 -14.41
C VAL A 76 5.67 6.59 -13.30
N HIS A 77 6.78 6.09 -12.77
CA HIS A 77 7.52 6.70 -11.66
C HIS A 77 8.71 7.56 -12.13
N ALA A 78 9.31 7.25 -13.28
CA ALA A 78 10.48 7.96 -13.82
C ALA A 78 10.21 9.42 -14.24
N VAL A 79 8.94 9.82 -14.38
CA VAL A 79 8.54 11.20 -14.74
C VAL A 79 8.40 12.11 -13.52
N LYS A 80 8.36 11.56 -12.30
CA LYS A 80 8.37 12.35 -11.07
C LYS A 80 9.77 12.94 -10.89
N ASN A 81 9.85 14.26 -10.95
CA ASN A 81 11.06 15.00 -10.57
C ASN A 81 11.22 14.80 -9.04
N GLU A 82 12.01 13.81 -8.62
CA GLU A 82 12.19 13.37 -7.22
C GLU A 82 12.66 14.51 -6.31
N ASN A 83 13.18 15.58 -6.90
CA ASN A 83 13.73 16.73 -6.21
C ASN A 83 12.74 17.89 -6.06
N VAL A 84 11.47 17.71 -6.42
CA VAL A 84 10.44 18.74 -6.27
C VAL A 84 9.27 18.21 -5.45
N LEU A 85 9.10 18.78 -4.27
CA LEU A 85 7.90 18.56 -3.44
C LEU A 85 6.77 19.46 -3.94
N GLU A 86 5.66 18.86 -4.36
CA GLU A 86 4.44 19.58 -4.72
C GLU A 86 3.46 19.56 -3.53
N SER A 87 3.07 20.74 -3.06
CA SER A 87 2.02 20.92 -2.05
C SER A 87 0.82 21.61 -2.68
N TYR A 88 -0.35 21.05 -2.49
CA TYR A 88 -1.60 21.56 -3.03
C TYR A 88 -2.29 22.39 -1.96
N VAL A 89 -2.63 23.64 -2.29
CA VAL A 89 -3.27 24.59 -1.35
C VAL A 89 -4.57 25.10 -1.98
N LEU A 90 -5.68 24.81 -1.32
CA LEU A 90 -6.99 25.30 -1.74
C LEU A 90 -7.06 26.81 -1.45
N GLU A 91 -7.48 27.60 -2.46
CA GLU A 91 -7.56 29.08 -2.35
C GLU A 91 -9.00 29.57 -2.13
N GLN A 92 -9.97 28.69 -2.27
CA GLN A 92 -11.39 29.01 -2.13
C GLN A 92 -12.06 27.99 -1.20
N GLN A 93 -13.12 28.41 -0.55
CA GLN A 93 -13.97 27.54 0.27
C GLN A 93 -15.35 27.39 -0.35
N SER A 94 -15.93 26.21 -0.22
CA SER A 94 -17.30 25.90 -0.62
C SER A 94 -17.91 24.87 0.31
N ALA A 95 -19.17 24.53 0.09
CA ALA A 95 -19.85 23.49 0.84
C ALA A 95 -19.18 22.14 0.64
N VAL A 96 -18.94 21.42 1.72
CA VAL A 96 -18.47 20.03 1.67
C VAL A 96 -19.67 19.12 1.42
N LEU A 97 -19.70 18.46 0.28
CA LEU A 97 -20.77 17.56 -0.13
C LEU A 97 -20.61 16.17 0.46
N VAL A 98 -19.38 15.64 0.43
CA VAL A 98 -19.05 14.27 0.86
C VAL A 98 -17.69 14.27 1.54
N ARG A 99 -17.51 13.35 2.50
CA ARG A 99 -16.26 13.10 3.22
C ARG A 99 -15.87 11.64 3.16
N GLY A 100 -14.57 11.34 3.28
CA GLY A 100 -14.05 9.97 3.34
C GLY A 100 -12.56 9.95 3.63
N ASP A 101 -11.97 8.76 3.54
CA ASP A 101 -10.54 8.59 3.73
C ASP A 101 -9.76 9.08 2.49
N PRO A 102 -8.76 9.97 2.66
CA PRO A 102 -7.96 10.46 1.55
C PRO A 102 -6.93 9.43 1.08
N VAL A 103 -6.75 9.36 -0.22
CA VAL A 103 -5.67 8.63 -0.88
C VAL A 103 -4.91 9.60 -1.77
N GLY A 104 -3.62 9.72 -1.51
CA GLY A 104 -2.77 10.75 -2.10
C GLY A 104 -2.73 12.03 -1.27
N SER A 105 -2.15 13.09 -1.84
CA SER A 105 -1.99 14.40 -1.21
C SER A 105 -2.19 15.53 -2.23
N LYS A 106 -3.15 15.35 -3.13
CA LYS A 106 -3.43 16.25 -4.25
C LYS A 106 -4.85 16.80 -4.20
N ILE A 107 -5.07 17.81 -5.03
CA ILE A 107 -6.40 18.32 -5.33
C ILE A 107 -6.70 18.02 -6.80
N GLY A 108 -7.87 17.45 -7.06
CA GLY A 108 -8.42 17.24 -8.40
C GLY A 108 -9.74 17.96 -8.55
N ARG A 109 -10.13 18.32 -9.78
CA ARG A 109 -11.42 18.94 -10.06
C ARG A 109 -11.94 18.50 -11.40
N GLY A 110 -13.24 18.53 -11.55
CA GLY A 110 -13.93 18.20 -12.79
C GLY A 110 -15.41 17.96 -12.56
N LYS A 111 -16.08 17.54 -13.62
CA LYS A 111 -17.46 17.13 -13.55
C LYS A 111 -17.58 15.70 -13.05
N VAL A 112 -18.54 15.46 -12.20
CA VAL A 112 -18.88 14.13 -11.70
C VAL A 112 -19.42 13.27 -12.84
N ASN A 113 -19.01 12.02 -12.85
CA ASN A 113 -19.61 10.97 -13.66
C ASN A 113 -19.79 9.74 -12.75
N VAL A 114 -21.05 9.40 -12.45
CA VAL A 114 -21.42 8.29 -11.57
C VAL A 114 -21.61 7.05 -12.44
N LEU A 115 -20.75 6.06 -12.26
CA LEU A 115 -20.81 4.80 -13.02
C LEU A 115 -21.09 3.62 -12.10
N GLU A 116 -21.97 2.73 -12.53
CA GLU A 116 -22.28 1.49 -11.83
C GLU A 116 -21.38 0.32 -12.28
N SER A 117 -20.87 0.40 -13.52
CA SER A 117 -20.07 -0.66 -14.14
C SER A 117 -18.90 -0.11 -14.94
N ALA A 118 -17.78 -0.83 -14.92
CA ALA A 118 -16.59 -0.56 -15.75
C ALA A 118 -16.88 -0.66 -17.27
N PHE A 119 -17.94 -1.35 -17.66
CA PHE A 119 -18.34 -1.48 -19.08
C PHE A 119 -18.93 -0.17 -19.66
N GLU A 120 -19.24 0.80 -18.81
CA GLU A 120 -19.75 2.12 -19.20
C GLU A 120 -18.61 3.11 -19.57
N ILE A 121 -17.42 2.62 -19.85
CA ILE A 121 -16.23 3.44 -20.18
C ILE A 121 -16.49 4.43 -21.33
N SER A 122 -17.36 4.10 -22.26
CA SER A 122 -17.73 4.99 -23.38
C SER A 122 -18.44 6.27 -22.94
N GLU A 123 -19.01 6.29 -21.75
CA GLU A 123 -19.71 7.42 -21.15
C GLU A 123 -18.79 8.32 -20.36
N PHE A 124 -17.56 7.84 -20.03
CA PHE A 124 -16.58 8.57 -19.22
C PHE A 124 -15.60 9.37 -20.08
N ARG A 125 -15.47 10.65 -19.79
CA ARG A 125 -14.57 11.56 -20.51
C ARG A 125 -13.32 11.87 -19.70
N LYS A 126 -12.21 12.07 -20.40
CA LYS A 126 -10.95 12.45 -19.76
C LYS A 126 -11.11 13.75 -18.93
N GLY A 127 -10.69 13.67 -17.67
CA GLY A 127 -10.73 14.80 -16.74
C GLY A 127 -12.00 14.88 -15.91
N GLU A 128 -12.94 13.96 -16.08
CA GLU A 128 -14.09 13.82 -15.18
C GLU A 128 -13.68 13.19 -13.85
N VAL A 129 -14.53 13.34 -12.85
CA VAL A 129 -14.38 12.71 -11.52
C VAL A 129 -15.20 11.43 -11.52
N LEU A 130 -14.52 10.30 -11.41
CA LEU A 130 -15.18 9.00 -11.29
C LEU A 130 -15.82 8.86 -9.91
N VAL A 131 -17.11 8.58 -9.87
CA VAL A 131 -17.85 8.24 -8.65
C VAL A 131 -18.48 6.87 -8.81
N THR A 132 -18.19 5.94 -7.92
CA THR A 132 -18.72 4.57 -7.97
C THR A 132 -18.80 3.94 -6.58
N ASP A 133 -19.50 2.84 -6.46
CA ASP A 133 -19.61 2.11 -5.20
C ASP A 133 -18.24 1.49 -4.77
N LYS A 134 -17.58 0.79 -5.68
CA LYS A 134 -16.26 0.18 -5.52
C LYS A 134 -15.59 -0.04 -6.87
N THR A 135 -14.28 -0.21 -6.90
CA THR A 135 -13.54 -0.57 -8.12
C THR A 135 -12.91 -1.96 -8.00
N ASP A 136 -12.66 -2.56 -9.15
CA ASP A 136 -11.89 -3.79 -9.38
C ASP A 136 -10.93 -3.56 -10.59
N PRO A 137 -10.13 -4.54 -11.02
CA PRO A 137 -9.17 -4.36 -12.10
C PRO A 137 -9.75 -3.87 -13.44
N ASP A 138 -11.01 -4.15 -13.73
CA ASP A 138 -11.65 -3.73 -14.98
C ASP A 138 -11.88 -2.21 -15.06
N TRP A 139 -11.82 -1.51 -13.93
CA TRP A 139 -11.96 -0.05 -13.84
C TRP A 139 -10.67 0.71 -14.18
N GLU A 140 -9.52 0.06 -14.29
CA GLU A 140 -8.24 0.72 -14.49
C GLU A 140 -8.20 1.64 -15.72
N PRO A 141 -8.77 1.29 -16.89
CA PRO A 141 -8.82 2.18 -18.05
C PRO A 141 -9.55 3.51 -17.77
N ILE A 142 -10.65 3.49 -17.00
CA ILE A 142 -11.40 4.69 -16.59
C ILE A 142 -10.57 5.49 -15.59
N MET A 143 -10.01 4.81 -14.59
CA MET A 143 -9.21 5.44 -13.54
C MET A 143 -8.01 6.22 -14.11
N ARG A 144 -7.37 5.72 -15.18
CA ARG A 144 -6.22 6.38 -15.84
C ARG A 144 -6.56 7.73 -16.47
N ILE A 145 -7.79 7.97 -16.85
CA ILE A 145 -8.21 9.21 -17.50
C ILE A 145 -9.01 10.13 -16.56
N ALA A 146 -9.34 9.66 -15.37
CA ALA A 146 -10.05 10.43 -14.35
C ALA A 146 -9.17 11.53 -13.75
N SER A 147 -9.76 12.68 -13.40
CA SER A 147 -9.11 13.75 -12.65
C SER A 147 -9.05 13.45 -11.16
N ALA A 148 -10.01 12.70 -10.66
CA ALA A 148 -10.12 12.24 -9.28
C ALA A 148 -11.09 11.04 -9.20
N ILE A 149 -11.05 10.33 -8.08
CA ILE A 149 -11.89 9.14 -7.85
C ILE A 149 -12.56 9.24 -6.48
N VAL A 150 -13.83 8.85 -6.41
CA VAL A 150 -14.62 8.78 -5.18
C VAL A 150 -15.30 7.42 -5.12
N THR A 151 -15.15 6.70 -4.01
CA THR A 151 -15.84 5.41 -3.82
C THR A 151 -16.61 5.36 -2.52
N ASP A 152 -17.80 4.74 -2.54
CA ASP A 152 -18.62 4.57 -1.35
C ASP A 152 -18.03 3.51 -0.42
N ARG A 153 -17.52 2.43 -0.97
CA ARG A 153 -16.89 1.34 -0.23
C ARG A 153 -15.40 1.23 -0.50
N GLY A 154 -14.68 0.77 0.49
CA GLY A 154 -13.26 0.49 0.43
C GLY A 154 -12.50 1.09 1.60
N GLY A 155 -11.37 0.48 1.91
CA GLY A 155 -10.39 0.97 2.88
C GLY A 155 -9.07 1.27 2.19
N ARG A 156 -8.08 1.70 2.95
CA ARG A 156 -6.76 2.14 2.44
C ARG A 156 -5.97 1.10 1.63
N THR A 157 -6.41 -0.16 1.65
CA THR A 157 -5.84 -1.29 0.90
C THR A 157 -6.73 -1.80 -0.22
N CYS A 158 -7.88 -1.15 -0.50
CA CYS A 158 -8.74 -1.55 -1.60
C CYS A 158 -8.13 -1.22 -2.97
N HIS A 159 -8.66 -1.81 -4.03
CA HIS A 159 -8.20 -1.61 -5.40
C HIS A 159 -8.15 -0.13 -5.79
N ALA A 160 -9.23 0.65 -5.52
CA ALA A 160 -9.25 2.09 -5.77
C ALA A 160 -8.06 2.81 -5.13
N ALA A 161 -7.75 2.50 -3.86
CA ALA A 161 -6.67 3.13 -3.13
C ALA A 161 -5.28 2.76 -3.69
N ILE A 162 -5.08 1.50 -4.06
CA ILE A 162 -3.79 1.02 -4.60
C ILE A 162 -3.53 1.68 -5.96
N VAL A 163 -4.45 1.53 -6.90
CA VAL A 163 -4.29 2.04 -8.27
C VAL A 163 -4.22 3.57 -8.30
N SER A 164 -5.02 4.27 -7.47
CA SER A 164 -4.94 5.74 -7.39
C SER A 164 -3.58 6.25 -6.92
N ARG A 165 -2.92 5.53 -5.96
CA ARG A 165 -1.55 5.86 -5.53
C ARG A 165 -0.55 5.65 -6.66
N GLU A 166 -0.66 4.54 -7.38
CA GLU A 166 0.21 4.23 -8.52
C GLU A 166 0.06 5.27 -9.64
N LEU A 167 -1.17 5.62 -9.98
CA LEU A 167 -1.47 6.63 -10.99
C LEU A 167 -1.20 8.07 -10.50
N GLY A 168 -1.04 8.29 -9.19
CA GLY A 168 -0.87 9.61 -8.61
C GLY A 168 -2.12 10.49 -8.73
N ILE A 169 -3.31 9.89 -8.75
CA ILE A 169 -4.63 10.54 -8.86
C ILE A 169 -5.23 10.68 -7.46
N PRO A 170 -5.76 11.86 -7.07
CA PRO A 170 -6.44 12.01 -5.79
C PRO A 170 -7.69 11.12 -5.74
N CYS A 171 -7.83 10.39 -4.63
CA CYS A 171 -8.97 9.50 -4.45
C CYS A 171 -9.52 9.62 -3.02
N ILE A 172 -10.84 9.61 -2.88
CA ILE A 172 -11.55 9.53 -1.60
C ILE A 172 -12.29 8.22 -1.56
N ILE A 173 -12.05 7.44 -0.52
CA ILE A 173 -12.64 6.12 -0.34
C ILE A 173 -13.50 6.07 0.93
N GLY A 174 -14.45 5.12 0.95
CA GLY A 174 -15.26 4.88 2.13
C GLY A 174 -16.26 6.00 2.45
N THR A 175 -16.77 6.68 1.44
CA THR A 175 -17.71 7.80 1.63
C THR A 175 -19.09 7.33 2.09
N GLY A 176 -19.48 6.10 1.78
CA GLY A 176 -20.75 5.47 2.16
C GLY A 176 -21.99 6.00 1.43
N ASN A 177 -21.91 7.16 0.80
CA ASN A 177 -23.04 7.80 0.14
C ASN A 177 -22.68 8.69 -1.06
N GLY A 178 -21.44 8.68 -1.52
CA GLY A 178 -20.99 9.52 -2.63
C GLY A 178 -21.81 9.35 -3.89
N THR A 179 -22.12 8.10 -4.28
CA THR A 179 -22.96 7.78 -5.45
C THR A 179 -24.39 8.32 -5.36
N ARG A 180 -24.89 8.57 -4.14
CA ARG A 180 -26.25 9.09 -3.92
C ARG A 180 -26.29 10.62 -3.82
N VAL A 181 -25.21 11.22 -3.30
CA VAL A 181 -25.14 12.66 -3.04
C VAL A 181 -24.64 13.42 -4.28
N LEU A 182 -23.61 12.88 -4.93
CA LEU A 182 -23.02 13.49 -6.12
C LEU A 182 -23.85 13.12 -7.36
N LYS A 183 -23.97 14.07 -8.29
CA LYS A 183 -24.78 13.91 -9.50
C LYS A 183 -23.95 14.10 -10.75
N ASP A 184 -24.32 13.40 -11.81
CA ASP A 184 -23.68 13.55 -13.10
C ASP A 184 -23.63 15.01 -13.56
N ASP A 185 -22.55 15.35 -14.24
CA ASP A 185 -22.22 16.69 -14.70
C ASP A 185 -22.06 17.76 -13.59
N GLN A 186 -22.20 17.41 -12.30
CA GLN A 186 -21.97 18.34 -11.20
C GLN A 186 -20.47 18.72 -11.13
N PRO A 187 -20.11 20.01 -11.20
CA PRO A 187 -18.73 20.42 -10.99
C PRO A 187 -18.34 20.25 -9.53
N VAL A 188 -17.21 19.62 -9.26
CA VAL A 188 -16.70 19.36 -7.91
C VAL A 188 -15.19 19.53 -7.82
N THR A 189 -14.71 19.72 -6.60
CA THR A 189 -13.29 19.69 -6.25
C THR A 189 -13.05 18.62 -5.19
N ILE A 190 -12.11 17.75 -5.47
CA ILE A 190 -11.70 16.63 -4.61
C ILE A 190 -10.39 17.03 -3.94
N ASP A 191 -10.40 17.15 -2.63
CA ASP A 191 -9.23 17.51 -1.84
C ASP A 191 -8.78 16.33 -0.98
N THR A 192 -7.57 15.86 -1.23
CA THR A 192 -6.89 14.81 -0.45
C THR A 192 -5.59 15.33 0.17
N SER A 193 -5.36 16.65 0.17
CA SER A 193 -4.13 17.26 0.66
C SER A 193 -4.00 17.26 2.19
N GLU A 194 -5.13 17.12 2.88
CA GLU A 194 -5.22 17.10 4.34
C GLU A 194 -5.52 15.70 4.89
N GLY A 195 -5.65 15.57 6.21
CA GLY A 195 -5.91 14.30 6.90
C GLY A 195 -7.29 13.69 6.65
N GLU A 196 -8.24 14.46 6.07
CA GLU A 196 -9.59 14.03 5.69
C GLU A 196 -9.84 14.35 4.22
N GLY A 197 -10.35 13.38 3.46
CA GLY A 197 -10.75 13.59 2.08
C GLY A 197 -12.09 14.32 2.01
N ARG A 198 -12.16 15.39 1.22
CA ARG A 198 -13.36 16.24 1.08
C ARG A 198 -13.72 16.46 -0.38
N VAL A 199 -15.00 16.31 -0.69
CA VAL A 199 -15.59 16.70 -1.95
C VAL A 199 -16.30 18.02 -1.76
N TYR A 200 -15.84 19.07 -2.43
CA TYR A 200 -16.42 20.40 -2.39
C TYR A 200 -17.32 20.64 -3.61
N ASP A 201 -18.37 21.41 -3.41
CA ASP A 201 -19.23 21.88 -4.49
C ASP A 201 -18.51 22.92 -5.36
N GLY A 202 -18.54 22.74 -6.67
CA GLY A 202 -17.91 23.61 -7.64
C GLY A 202 -16.43 23.30 -7.94
N GLU A 203 -15.95 23.84 -9.05
CA GLU A 203 -14.54 23.79 -9.43
C GLU A 203 -13.78 24.94 -8.74
N LEU A 204 -13.21 24.67 -7.57
CA LEU A 204 -12.49 25.64 -6.77
C LEU A 204 -11.08 25.92 -7.31
N LYS A 205 -10.58 27.11 -7.05
CA LYS A 205 -9.20 27.46 -7.35
C LYS A 205 -8.28 26.89 -6.29
N PHE A 206 -7.18 26.30 -6.73
CA PHE A 206 -6.07 25.87 -5.90
C PHE A 206 -4.75 26.22 -6.58
N ARG A 207 -3.69 26.37 -5.79
CA ARG A 207 -2.33 26.53 -6.29
C ARG A 207 -1.47 25.33 -5.93
N ILE A 208 -0.46 25.10 -6.75
CA ILE A 208 0.57 24.08 -6.51
C ILE A 208 1.84 24.82 -6.13
N GLU A 209 2.26 24.64 -4.89
CA GLU A 209 3.53 25.14 -4.39
C GLU A 209 4.60 24.08 -4.68
N LYS A 210 5.65 24.49 -5.41
CA LYS A 210 6.76 23.61 -5.76
C LYS A 210 7.99 24.01 -4.96
N THR A 211 8.43 23.11 -4.07
CA THR A 211 9.65 23.30 -3.30
C THR A 211 10.76 22.43 -3.91
N ASN A 212 11.83 23.06 -4.39
CA ASN A 212 13.00 22.32 -4.84
C ASN A 212 13.80 21.84 -3.63
N LEU A 213 13.90 20.51 -3.51
CA LEU A 213 14.56 19.84 -2.40
C LEU A 213 16.10 19.87 -2.51
N GLU A 214 16.66 20.04 -3.72
CA GLU A 214 18.12 20.14 -3.93
C GLU A 214 18.72 21.40 -3.31
N SER A 215 17.93 22.47 -3.18
CA SER A 215 18.39 23.75 -2.69
C SER A 215 18.20 23.94 -1.18
N MET A 216 17.83 22.90 -0.44
CA MET A 216 17.63 23.01 1.00
C MET A 216 18.95 23.26 1.74
N PRO A 217 19.03 24.29 2.59
CA PRO A 217 20.26 24.57 3.33
C PRO A 217 20.54 23.49 4.37
N LYS A 218 21.80 23.06 4.43
CA LYS A 218 22.24 22.15 5.52
C LYS A 218 22.22 22.88 6.84
N THR A 219 21.48 22.34 7.79
CA THR A 219 21.40 22.86 9.16
C THR A 219 22.51 22.27 10.04
N LYS A 220 22.91 22.99 11.11
CA LYS A 220 23.84 22.46 12.11
C LYS A 220 23.19 21.36 12.96
N THR A 221 21.90 21.45 13.19
CA THR A 221 21.10 20.46 13.93
C THR A 221 20.53 19.46 12.94
N LYS A 222 20.63 18.16 13.25
CA LYS A 222 20.02 17.10 12.43
C LYS A 222 18.50 17.27 12.40
N ILE A 223 17.92 17.30 11.20
CA ILE A 223 16.48 17.26 10.97
C ILE A 223 16.12 15.84 10.62
N MET A 224 15.46 15.13 11.55
CA MET A 224 15.12 13.74 11.42
C MET A 224 13.61 13.53 11.34
N MET A 225 13.17 12.54 10.58
CA MET A 225 11.76 12.25 10.39
C MET A 225 11.21 11.33 11.48
N ASN A 226 9.90 11.45 11.73
CA ASN A 226 9.13 10.42 12.43
C ASN A 226 8.48 9.50 11.38
N VAL A 227 8.73 8.21 11.50
CA VAL A 227 8.21 7.18 10.59
C VAL A 227 7.41 6.16 11.38
N GLY A 228 6.20 5.85 10.92
CA GLY A 228 5.34 4.86 11.59
C GLY A 228 4.99 3.68 10.68
N VAL A 229 4.64 3.95 9.42
CA VAL A 229 4.04 2.97 8.52
C VAL A 229 5.04 2.53 7.45
N PRO A 230 5.53 1.26 7.48
CA PRO A 230 6.53 0.78 6.53
C PRO A 230 6.11 0.83 5.05
N GLU A 231 4.81 0.84 4.76
CA GLU A 231 4.29 0.93 3.38
C GLU A 231 4.63 2.24 2.70
N HIS A 232 4.71 3.33 3.47
CA HIS A 232 4.96 4.67 2.92
C HIS A 232 6.43 5.07 2.98
N VAL A 233 7.28 4.23 3.56
CA VAL A 233 8.65 4.60 3.91
C VAL A 233 9.51 4.95 2.69
N PHE A 234 9.34 4.28 1.56
CA PHE A 234 10.13 4.57 0.34
C PHE A 234 9.85 5.97 -0.20
N ASN A 235 8.58 6.40 -0.20
CA ASN A 235 8.23 7.77 -0.59
C ASN A 235 8.76 8.80 0.43
N GLN A 236 8.71 8.47 1.71
CA GLN A 236 9.24 9.32 2.78
C GLN A 236 10.77 9.43 2.72
N GLY A 237 11.45 8.36 2.34
CA GLY A 237 12.92 8.33 2.20
C GLY A 237 13.48 9.27 1.15
N GLN A 238 12.65 9.71 0.20
CA GLN A 238 13.00 10.71 -0.83
C GLN A 238 13.02 12.14 -0.27
N ILE A 239 12.36 12.39 0.87
CA ILE A 239 12.37 13.70 1.50
C ILE A 239 13.74 13.96 2.14
N PRO A 240 14.40 15.09 1.85
CA PRO A 240 15.68 15.43 2.46
C PRO A 240 15.58 15.48 3.98
N CYS A 241 16.34 14.64 4.65
CA CYS A 241 16.43 14.58 6.10
C CYS A 241 17.74 13.89 6.53
N ASP A 242 18.10 14.01 7.78
CA ASP A 242 19.31 13.40 8.34
C ASP A 242 19.07 11.98 8.89
N GLY A 243 17.88 11.42 8.67
CA GLY A 243 17.52 10.07 9.08
C GLY A 243 16.17 10.00 9.77
N VAL A 244 15.92 8.91 10.49
CA VAL A 244 14.70 8.67 11.27
C VAL A 244 14.98 8.87 12.76
N GLY A 245 14.41 9.92 13.33
CA GLY A 245 14.53 10.23 14.76
C GLY A 245 13.59 9.44 15.65
N LEU A 246 12.51 8.92 15.05
CA LEU A 246 11.56 8.05 15.75
C LEU A 246 10.84 7.12 14.77
N ALA A 247 11.21 5.84 14.77
CA ALA A 247 10.41 4.77 14.19
C ALA A 247 9.56 4.12 15.30
N ARG A 248 8.23 4.15 15.14
CA ARG A 248 7.27 3.66 16.14
C ARG A 248 6.89 2.22 15.85
N LEU A 249 7.25 1.30 16.74
CA LEU A 249 6.91 -0.12 16.61
C LEU A 249 5.41 -0.38 16.68
N GLU A 250 4.65 0.46 17.39
CA GLU A 250 3.20 0.32 17.56
C GLU A 250 2.47 0.25 16.22
N PHE A 251 2.89 1.04 15.24
CA PHE A 251 2.29 1.00 13.91
C PHE A 251 2.65 -0.28 13.15
N ILE A 252 3.87 -0.79 13.31
CA ILE A 252 4.29 -2.06 12.70
C ILE A 252 3.51 -3.20 13.35
N ILE A 253 3.38 -3.20 14.68
CA ILE A 253 2.62 -4.20 15.42
C ILE A 253 1.16 -4.19 14.99
N ALA A 254 0.52 -3.03 14.92
CA ALA A 254 -0.87 -2.92 14.54
C ALA A 254 -1.14 -3.33 13.07
N SER A 255 -0.27 -2.95 12.13
CA SER A 255 -0.51 -3.15 10.70
C SER A 255 0.02 -4.48 10.17
N HIS A 256 1.18 -4.95 10.64
CA HIS A 256 1.83 -6.15 10.11
C HIS A 256 1.70 -7.38 11.00
N VAL A 257 1.79 -7.21 12.31
CA VAL A 257 1.61 -8.32 13.25
C VAL A 257 0.12 -8.55 13.49
N GLY A 258 -0.59 -7.58 14.05
CA GLY A 258 -2.04 -7.59 14.26
C GLY A 258 -2.54 -8.62 15.26
N VAL A 259 -1.65 -9.39 15.93
CA VAL A 259 -1.98 -10.41 16.93
C VAL A 259 -1.36 -10.03 18.26
N HIS A 260 -2.09 -10.23 19.35
CA HIS A 260 -1.58 -10.00 20.69
C HIS A 260 -0.43 -10.97 21.00
N PRO A 261 0.73 -10.51 21.52
CA PRO A 261 1.90 -11.38 21.73
C PRO A 261 1.61 -12.55 22.67
N LEU A 262 0.81 -12.35 23.72
CA LEU A 262 0.43 -13.46 24.62
C LEU A 262 -0.47 -14.48 23.93
N ALA A 263 -1.32 -14.09 22.97
CA ALA A 263 -2.11 -15.04 22.21
C ALA A 263 -1.27 -15.96 21.31
N LEU A 264 -0.10 -15.48 20.86
CA LEU A 264 0.86 -16.29 20.14
C LEU A 264 1.65 -17.23 21.06
N LEU A 265 2.05 -16.73 22.24
CA LEU A 265 2.77 -17.53 23.25
C LEU A 265 1.89 -18.63 23.86
N ASP A 266 0.61 -18.32 24.16
CA ASP A 266 -0.33 -19.23 24.77
C ASP A 266 -1.12 -20.07 23.76
N PHE A 267 -0.69 -20.08 22.49
CA PHE A 267 -1.47 -20.64 21.37
C PHE A 267 -1.91 -22.10 21.61
N GLU A 268 -1.03 -22.95 22.12
CA GLU A 268 -1.36 -24.34 22.43
C GLU A 268 -2.42 -24.47 23.55
N SER A 269 -2.39 -23.57 24.53
CA SER A 269 -3.44 -23.49 25.56
C SER A 269 -4.77 -23.03 24.97
N LEU A 270 -4.74 -22.07 24.03
CA LEU A 270 -5.95 -21.62 23.34
C LEU A 270 -6.58 -22.74 22.51
N LYS A 271 -5.77 -23.57 21.83
CA LYS A 271 -6.26 -24.75 21.11
C LYS A 271 -7.03 -25.74 22.02
N GLN A 272 -6.52 -25.98 23.23
CA GLN A 272 -7.21 -26.85 24.19
C GLN A 272 -8.55 -26.27 24.61
N ARG A 273 -8.61 -24.94 24.84
CA ARG A 273 -9.82 -24.22 25.24
C ARG A 273 -10.82 -24.04 24.11
N ALA A 274 -10.37 -24.13 22.86
CA ALA A 274 -11.22 -24.00 21.67
C ALA A 274 -12.35 -25.04 21.61
N ALA A 275 -12.18 -26.22 22.24
CA ALA A 275 -13.20 -27.25 22.32
C ALA A 275 -14.43 -26.84 23.17
N GLU A 276 -14.25 -25.88 24.10
CA GLU A 276 -15.26 -25.47 25.06
C GLU A 276 -15.87 -24.09 24.76
N ASP A 277 -15.14 -23.24 23.96
CA ASP A 277 -15.56 -21.88 23.66
C ASP A 277 -15.45 -21.56 22.15
N PRO A 278 -16.60 -21.37 21.47
CA PRO A 278 -16.64 -21.05 20.05
C PRO A 278 -15.90 -19.76 19.66
N LYS A 279 -15.79 -18.78 20.58
CA LYS A 279 -15.03 -17.54 20.31
C LYS A 279 -13.53 -17.81 20.30
N ILE A 280 -13.07 -18.68 21.21
CA ILE A 280 -11.66 -19.11 21.24
C ILE A 280 -11.37 -20.00 20.02
N ALA A 281 -12.29 -20.88 19.63
CA ALA A 281 -12.14 -21.69 18.42
C ALA A 281 -11.91 -20.81 17.19
N LYS A 282 -12.76 -19.80 16.97
CA LYS A 282 -12.59 -18.86 15.88
C LYS A 282 -11.27 -18.08 15.97
N LEU A 283 -10.87 -17.65 17.17
CA LEU A 283 -9.59 -16.97 17.36
C LEU A 283 -8.41 -17.85 16.98
N VAL A 284 -8.46 -19.14 17.34
CA VAL A 284 -7.41 -20.12 16.98
C VAL A 284 -7.33 -20.26 15.46
N ASP A 285 -8.46 -20.40 14.77
CA ASP A 285 -8.51 -20.48 13.31
C ASP A 285 -7.92 -19.20 12.66
N ASP A 286 -8.34 -18.03 13.13
CA ASP A 286 -7.85 -16.74 12.62
C ASP A 286 -6.32 -16.57 12.85
N ILE A 287 -5.78 -17.04 13.99
CA ILE A 287 -4.35 -17.02 14.27
C ILE A 287 -3.62 -18.05 13.39
N GLU A 288 -4.15 -19.26 13.22
CA GLU A 288 -3.55 -20.27 12.36
C GLU A 288 -3.44 -19.79 10.91
N GLU A 289 -4.51 -19.22 10.37
CA GLU A 289 -4.51 -18.63 9.03
C GLU A 289 -3.44 -17.54 8.89
N LYS A 290 -3.39 -16.63 9.85
CA LYS A 290 -2.47 -15.49 9.82
C LYS A 290 -1.01 -15.89 10.00
N THR A 291 -0.75 -16.93 10.79
CA THR A 291 0.60 -17.43 11.11
C THR A 291 0.98 -18.68 10.30
N GLN A 292 0.30 -18.90 9.18
CA GLN A 292 0.60 -20.02 8.30
C GLN A 292 2.07 -20.02 7.85
N GLY A 293 2.74 -21.17 7.95
CA GLY A 293 4.16 -21.34 7.63
C GLY A 293 5.11 -21.10 8.82
N TYR A 294 4.60 -20.79 10.01
CA TYR A 294 5.37 -20.69 11.25
C TYR A 294 5.03 -21.86 12.17
N ASP A 295 6.02 -22.69 12.46
CA ASP A 295 5.89 -23.80 13.41
C ASP A 295 5.70 -23.26 14.85
N ARG A 296 6.49 -22.25 15.19
CA ARG A 296 6.37 -21.50 16.44
C ARG A 296 5.68 -20.17 16.17
N LYS A 297 4.53 -19.94 16.80
CA LYS A 297 3.70 -18.75 16.52
C LYS A 297 4.35 -17.44 16.96
N GLU A 298 5.18 -17.47 17.98
CA GLU A 298 5.97 -16.31 18.43
C GLU A 298 7.00 -15.86 17.38
N ASP A 299 7.52 -16.77 16.55
CA ASP A 299 8.48 -16.43 15.50
C ASP A 299 7.84 -15.53 14.44
N TYR A 300 6.53 -15.71 14.15
CA TYR A 300 5.76 -14.81 13.31
C TYR A 300 5.83 -13.35 13.80
N TYR A 301 5.68 -13.13 15.12
CA TYR A 301 5.75 -11.78 15.69
C TYR A 301 7.11 -11.14 15.43
N SER A 302 8.16 -11.88 15.75
CA SER A 302 9.54 -11.40 15.61
C SER A 302 9.91 -11.10 14.15
N ASP A 303 9.53 -11.98 13.22
CA ASP A 303 9.81 -11.82 11.80
C ASP A 303 9.06 -10.65 11.19
N LYS A 304 7.77 -10.49 11.50
CA LYS A 304 6.99 -9.35 10.97
C LYS A 304 7.50 -8.01 11.51
N LEU A 305 7.91 -8.00 12.77
CA LEU A 305 8.51 -6.82 13.38
C LEU A 305 9.87 -6.50 12.74
N ALA A 306 10.74 -7.51 12.60
CA ALA A 306 12.05 -7.38 11.97
C ALA A 306 11.94 -6.92 10.52
N TRP A 307 10.96 -7.45 9.76
CA TRP A 307 10.69 -7.04 8.40
C TRP A 307 10.28 -5.57 8.30
N GLY A 308 9.36 -5.11 9.15
CA GLY A 308 8.95 -3.71 9.16
C GLY A 308 10.08 -2.74 9.51
N ILE A 309 10.89 -3.08 10.53
CA ILE A 309 12.07 -2.31 10.92
C ILE A 309 13.11 -2.33 9.80
N GLY A 310 13.39 -3.50 9.23
CA GLY A 310 14.36 -3.68 8.15
C GLY A 310 14.01 -2.85 6.91
N LYS A 311 12.73 -2.75 6.55
CA LYS A 311 12.26 -1.94 5.44
C LYS A 311 12.50 -0.44 5.68
N ILE A 312 12.27 0.04 6.91
CA ILE A 312 12.59 1.42 7.30
C ILE A 312 14.10 1.64 7.25
N ALA A 313 14.88 0.76 7.85
CA ALA A 313 16.33 0.88 7.90
C ALA A 313 16.96 0.86 6.50
N ALA A 314 16.52 -0.03 5.62
CA ALA A 314 17.00 -0.12 4.23
C ALA A 314 16.72 1.16 3.44
N THR A 315 15.53 1.75 3.61
CA THR A 315 15.16 2.99 2.91
C THR A 315 16.03 4.18 3.29
N PHE A 316 16.40 4.26 4.57
CA PHE A 316 17.18 5.42 5.07
C PHE A 316 18.69 5.16 5.10
N HIS A 317 19.15 3.95 4.83
CA HIS A 317 20.59 3.68 4.76
C HIS A 317 21.33 4.64 3.80
N PRO A 318 22.50 5.23 4.16
CA PRO A 318 23.29 5.03 5.38
C PRO A 318 22.93 5.99 6.53
N ARG A 319 21.79 6.69 6.49
CA ARG A 319 21.33 7.63 7.52
C ARG A 319 20.87 6.86 8.77
N ASP A 320 21.02 7.48 9.93
CA ASP A 320 20.64 6.87 11.22
C ASP A 320 19.12 6.61 11.28
N VAL A 321 18.73 5.47 11.85
CA VAL A 321 17.36 5.11 12.16
C VAL A 321 17.24 4.75 13.63
N ILE A 322 16.50 5.57 14.38
CA ILE A 322 16.24 5.34 15.80
C ILE A 322 14.90 4.66 15.94
N VAL A 323 14.92 3.41 16.41
CA VAL A 323 13.73 2.62 16.66
C VAL A 323 13.40 2.67 18.15
N ARG A 324 12.21 3.21 18.48
CA ARG A 324 11.71 3.17 19.86
C ARG A 324 11.05 1.83 20.11
N LEU A 325 11.41 1.19 21.23
CA LEU A 325 10.72 -0.01 21.70
C LEU A 325 9.23 0.30 21.95
N SER A 326 8.40 -0.73 21.87
CA SER A 326 6.94 -0.58 21.98
C SER A 326 6.54 0.10 23.29
N ASP A 327 5.65 1.07 23.16
CA ASP A 327 5.02 1.84 24.25
C ASP A 327 3.49 1.70 24.18
N PHE A 328 3.03 0.54 23.74
CA PHE A 328 1.59 0.22 23.72
C PHE A 328 1.02 0.23 25.12
N LYS A 329 -0.10 0.92 25.24
CA LYS A 329 -0.93 0.85 26.45
C LYS A 329 -1.80 -0.40 26.42
N THR A 330 -2.28 -0.82 27.56
CA THR A 330 -3.13 -2.02 27.71
C THR A 330 -4.35 -1.99 26.79
N ASN A 331 -5.00 -0.84 26.66
CA ASN A 331 -6.16 -0.67 25.77
C ASN A 331 -5.81 -0.79 24.27
N GLU A 332 -4.58 -0.47 23.86
CA GLU A 332 -4.12 -0.61 22.49
C GLU A 332 -3.80 -2.07 22.18
N TYR A 333 -3.19 -2.79 23.12
CA TYR A 333 -3.00 -4.24 23.03
C TYR A 333 -4.34 -4.99 22.97
N ALA A 334 -5.34 -4.55 23.73
CA ALA A 334 -6.69 -5.13 23.71
C ALA A 334 -7.36 -5.07 22.34
N GLY A 335 -6.97 -4.12 21.48
CA GLY A 335 -7.44 -4.00 20.09
C GLY A 335 -6.82 -4.99 19.11
N LEU A 336 -5.75 -5.69 19.47
CA LEU A 336 -5.14 -6.72 18.65
C LEU A 336 -5.93 -8.04 18.71
N MET A 337 -5.77 -8.88 17.69
CA MET A 337 -6.37 -10.22 17.64
C MET A 337 -6.01 -11.01 18.91
N GLY A 338 -7.01 -11.47 19.64
CA GLY A 338 -6.83 -12.15 20.92
C GLY A 338 -6.57 -11.25 22.13
N GLY A 339 -6.43 -9.91 21.94
CA GLY A 339 -6.15 -8.97 23.03
C GLY A 339 -7.24 -8.88 24.09
N TRP A 340 -8.47 -9.21 23.75
CA TRP A 340 -9.60 -9.25 24.69
C TRP A 340 -9.49 -10.36 25.77
N LEU A 341 -8.51 -11.25 25.65
CA LEU A 341 -8.23 -12.32 26.61
C LEU A 341 -7.28 -11.89 27.74
N TYR A 342 -6.53 -10.76 27.53
CA TYR A 342 -5.42 -10.36 28.41
C TYR A 342 -5.57 -8.90 28.94
#